data_3cea982b20c330f9ed5392f07f82af99
#
_entry.id   3cea982b20c330f9ed5392f07f82af99
#
_cell.length_a   1.000
_cell.length_b   1.000
_cell.length_c   1.000
_cell.angle_alpha   90.00
_cell.angle_beta   90.00
_cell.angle_gamma   90.00
#
_symmetry.space_group_name_H-M   'P 1'
#
loop_
_entity.id
_entity.type
_entity.pdbx_description
1 polymer ?
#
loop_
_entity_poly.entity_id
_entity_poly.type
_entity_poly.pdbx_seq_one_letter_code
_entity_poly.pdbx_strand_id
1 'polypeptide(L)'
;MQIQASKGPNEKSVLFGDLKPWKNTWLVHVKVLHAWKQYIQSVETMEFVLADETGQKIHATCKQTYIESKGRILTVGAWRYIRNFQITPTGGAYRTTDHTWKIVFNQNTAVTRSNHVNDELYLNLSDFQTVLSGTLDENFLIDVLGQVLDCGDVENIQCTGGKQRKKLEFTLSDINDSHLPCCIWGN
;
A
#
# COMPACT_ATOMS: atom_id res chain seq x y z
N MET A 1 1.25 -11.64 -40.37
CA MET A 1 1.62 -12.77 -39.54
C MET A 1 1.12 -12.46 -38.11
N GLN A 2 -0.06 -12.98 -37.76
CA GLN A 2 -0.67 -12.73 -36.43
C GLN A 2 -0.05 -13.72 -35.45
N ILE A 3 0.63 -13.18 -34.43
CA ILE A 3 1.13 -13.99 -33.31
C ILE A 3 -0.06 -14.23 -32.38
N GLN A 4 -0.63 -15.42 -32.45
CA GLN A 4 -1.60 -15.91 -31.47
C GLN A 4 -0.89 -16.03 -30.10
N ALA A 5 -1.33 -15.22 -29.14
CA ALA A 5 -0.94 -15.41 -27.76
C ALA A 5 -1.49 -16.77 -27.28
N SER A 6 -0.59 -17.70 -27.00
CA SER A 6 -0.93 -18.98 -26.41
C SER A 6 -1.60 -18.74 -25.04
N LYS A 7 -2.89 -19.09 -24.94
CA LYS A 7 -3.57 -19.27 -23.66
C LYS A 7 -2.81 -20.37 -22.89
N GLY A 8 -2.00 -19.97 -21.92
CA GLY A 8 -1.48 -20.89 -20.92
C GLY A 8 -2.63 -21.52 -20.10
N PRO A 9 -2.38 -22.60 -19.36
CA PRO A 9 -3.40 -23.29 -18.58
C PRO A 9 -4.15 -22.29 -17.70
N ASN A 10 -5.44 -22.50 -17.51
CA ASN A 10 -6.39 -21.66 -16.76
C ASN A 10 -6.01 -21.66 -15.26
N GLU A 11 -4.90 -21.02 -14.93
CA GLU A 11 -4.43 -20.91 -13.54
C GLU A 11 -5.30 -19.85 -12.86
N LYS A 12 -6.13 -20.30 -11.92
CA LYS A 12 -7.03 -19.43 -11.17
C LYS A 12 -6.22 -18.63 -10.14
N SER A 13 -6.43 -17.32 -10.09
CA SER A 13 -5.91 -16.48 -9.01
C SER A 13 -6.48 -16.88 -7.66
N VAL A 14 -5.68 -16.75 -6.61
CA VAL A 14 -6.10 -16.99 -5.23
C VAL A 14 -6.28 -15.67 -4.50
N LEU A 15 -7.10 -15.67 -3.45
CA LEU A 15 -7.28 -14.54 -2.55
C LEU A 15 -6.13 -14.46 -1.53
N PHE A 16 -5.93 -13.29 -0.94
CA PHE A 16 -4.84 -13.10 0.03
C PHE A 16 -4.98 -13.98 1.28
N GLY A 17 -6.20 -14.27 1.73
CA GLY A 17 -6.46 -15.19 2.85
C GLY A 17 -5.92 -16.62 2.64
N ASP A 18 -5.75 -17.04 1.39
CA ASP A 18 -5.25 -18.37 1.04
C ASP A 18 -3.73 -18.45 0.96
N LEU A 19 -3.03 -17.30 1.02
CA LEU A 19 -1.58 -17.23 0.90
C LEU A 19 -0.87 -17.90 2.08
N LYS A 20 0.13 -18.72 1.78
CA LYS A 20 0.92 -19.45 2.78
C LYS A 20 2.42 -19.37 2.45
N PRO A 21 3.29 -19.24 3.45
CA PRO A 21 4.72 -18.94 3.25
C PRO A 21 5.55 -20.07 2.63
N TRP A 22 5.08 -21.31 2.70
CA TRP A 22 5.82 -22.48 2.17
C TRP A 22 5.68 -22.68 0.65
N LYS A 23 4.84 -21.89 -0.02
CA LYS A 23 4.65 -21.91 -1.47
C LYS A 23 5.05 -20.56 -2.05
N ASN A 24 5.70 -20.55 -3.20
CA ASN A 24 6.13 -19.34 -3.92
C ASN A 24 5.61 -19.25 -5.37
N THR A 25 4.80 -20.23 -5.78
CA THR A 25 4.18 -20.27 -7.12
C THR A 25 2.74 -19.78 -7.11
N TRP A 26 2.49 -18.72 -6.35
CA TRP A 26 1.17 -18.11 -6.27
C TRP A 26 0.85 -17.25 -7.49
N LEU A 27 -0.43 -17.16 -7.84
CA LEU A 27 -0.99 -16.17 -8.74
C LEU A 27 -2.07 -15.40 -7.98
N VAL A 28 -1.96 -14.09 -7.92
CA VAL A 28 -2.97 -13.19 -7.35
C VAL A 28 -3.43 -12.18 -8.39
N HIS A 29 -4.69 -11.76 -8.30
CA HIS A 29 -5.27 -10.68 -9.09
C HIS A 29 -5.55 -9.53 -8.14
N VAL A 30 -4.91 -8.38 -8.36
CA VAL A 30 -4.84 -7.32 -7.36
C VAL A 30 -5.05 -5.94 -7.95
N LYS A 31 -5.65 -5.04 -7.18
CA LYS A 31 -5.66 -3.60 -7.42
C LYS A 31 -4.52 -2.95 -6.65
N VAL A 32 -3.80 -2.04 -7.27
CA VAL A 32 -2.77 -1.23 -6.60
C VAL A 32 -3.46 -0.05 -5.93
N LEU A 33 -3.50 -0.01 -4.61
CA LEU A 33 -4.12 1.09 -3.85
C LEU A 33 -3.15 2.23 -3.61
N HIS A 34 -1.92 1.90 -3.16
CA HIS A 34 -0.87 2.88 -2.89
C HIS A 34 0.47 2.37 -3.38
N ALA A 35 1.36 3.30 -3.72
CA ALA A 35 2.74 3.04 -4.10
C ALA A 35 3.64 4.18 -3.62
N TRP A 36 4.75 3.86 -2.96
CA TRP A 36 5.74 4.87 -2.52
C TRP A 36 7.15 4.31 -2.55
N LYS A 37 8.12 5.20 -2.60
CA LYS A 37 9.54 4.86 -2.46
C LYS A 37 9.94 4.92 -1.00
N GLN A 38 10.74 3.96 -0.57
CA GLN A 38 11.33 3.93 0.76
C GLN A 38 12.83 3.68 0.65
N TYR A 39 13.58 4.27 1.57
CA TYR A 39 15.02 4.05 1.68
C TYR A 39 15.32 3.39 3.02
N ILE A 40 15.83 2.18 2.96
CA ILE A 40 16.27 1.42 4.13
C ILE A 40 17.78 1.25 4.01
N GLN A 41 18.55 1.85 4.94
CA GLN A 41 20.02 1.82 4.91
C GLN A 41 20.60 2.23 3.53
N SER A 42 20.06 3.31 2.95
CA SER A 42 20.42 3.83 1.62
C SER A 42 20.06 2.94 0.43
N VAL A 43 19.36 1.84 0.64
CA VAL A 43 18.82 0.99 -0.44
C VAL A 43 17.39 1.41 -0.74
N GLU A 44 17.14 1.79 -2.00
CA GLU A 44 15.79 2.13 -2.46
C GLU A 44 14.93 0.88 -2.58
N THR A 45 13.71 0.95 -2.08
CA THR A 45 12.66 -0.02 -2.33
C THR A 45 11.41 0.70 -2.82
N MET A 46 10.55 0.00 -3.52
CA MET A 46 9.22 0.46 -3.87
C MET A 46 8.20 -0.40 -3.14
N GLU A 47 7.39 0.25 -2.33
CA GLU A 47 6.41 -0.36 -1.46
C GLU A 47 5.01 -0.14 -2.01
N PHE A 48 4.12 -1.10 -1.77
CA PHE A 48 2.75 -1.06 -2.26
C PHE A 48 1.76 -1.54 -1.20
N VAL A 49 0.58 -0.96 -1.21
CA VAL A 49 -0.63 -1.57 -0.65
C VAL A 49 -1.45 -2.09 -1.81
N LEU A 50 -1.72 -3.39 -1.80
CA LEU A 50 -2.50 -4.10 -2.80
C LEU A 50 -3.80 -4.58 -2.18
N ALA A 51 -4.90 -4.58 -2.93
CA ALA A 51 -6.16 -5.23 -2.55
C ALA A 51 -6.47 -6.36 -3.51
N ASP A 52 -6.99 -7.48 -3.02
CA ASP A 52 -7.59 -8.52 -3.85
C ASP A 52 -9.05 -8.19 -4.22
N GLU A 53 -9.73 -9.08 -4.91
CA GLU A 53 -11.10 -8.88 -5.38
C GLU A 53 -12.12 -8.77 -4.22
N THR A 54 -11.77 -9.22 -3.02
CA THR A 54 -12.62 -9.10 -1.81
C THR A 54 -12.34 -7.83 -1.02
N GLY A 55 -11.33 -7.05 -1.42
CA GLY A 55 -10.88 -5.85 -0.71
C GLY A 55 -9.91 -6.14 0.44
N GLN A 56 -9.51 -7.40 0.66
CA GLN A 56 -8.46 -7.70 1.63
C GLN A 56 -7.15 -7.07 1.14
N LYS A 57 -6.46 -6.39 2.06
CA LYS A 57 -5.24 -5.63 1.74
C LYS A 57 -4.00 -6.42 2.15
N ILE A 58 -2.91 -6.29 1.37
CA ILE A 58 -1.59 -6.83 1.69
C ILE A 58 -0.49 -5.84 1.32
N HIS A 59 0.55 -5.79 2.14
CA HIS A 59 1.76 -5.04 1.83
C HIS A 59 2.64 -5.80 0.84
N ALA A 60 3.21 -5.11 -0.15
CA ALA A 60 4.16 -5.70 -1.08
C ALA A 60 5.41 -4.84 -1.22
N THR A 61 6.57 -5.49 -1.25
CA THR A 61 7.89 -4.85 -1.36
C THR A 61 8.58 -5.27 -2.65
N CYS A 62 9.03 -4.28 -3.43
CA CYS A 62 9.85 -4.45 -4.61
C CYS A 62 11.24 -3.87 -4.37
N LYS A 63 12.28 -4.71 -4.33
CA LYS A 63 13.66 -4.28 -4.15
C LYS A 63 14.14 -3.47 -5.35
N GLN A 64 15.11 -2.57 -5.13
CA GLN A 64 15.70 -1.69 -6.15
C GLN A 64 16.00 -2.41 -7.47
N THR A 65 16.58 -3.60 -7.41
CA THR A 65 16.94 -4.42 -8.59
C THR A 65 15.74 -4.72 -9.52
N TYR A 66 14.52 -4.72 -8.99
CA TYR A 66 13.31 -5.10 -9.74
C TYR A 66 12.37 -3.92 -10.01
N ILE A 67 12.66 -2.71 -9.51
CA ILE A 67 11.78 -1.55 -9.66
C ILE A 67 11.49 -1.27 -11.13
N GLU A 68 12.53 -1.19 -11.96
CA GLU A 68 12.39 -0.87 -13.39
C GLU A 68 11.58 -1.95 -14.15
N SER A 69 11.85 -3.21 -13.89
CA SER A 69 11.26 -4.33 -14.64
C SER A 69 9.89 -4.75 -14.14
N LYS A 70 9.57 -4.50 -12.86
CA LYS A 70 8.35 -5.02 -12.19
C LYS A 70 7.60 -3.94 -11.43
N GLY A 71 8.28 -3.09 -10.68
CA GLY A 71 7.67 -2.06 -9.84
C GLY A 71 6.89 -1.02 -10.65
N ARG A 72 7.45 -0.53 -11.74
CA ARG A 72 6.84 0.51 -12.58
C ARG A 72 5.53 0.08 -13.27
N ILE A 73 5.29 -1.21 -13.41
CA ILE A 73 4.05 -1.73 -14.01
C ILE A 73 2.89 -1.62 -13.02
N LEU A 74 3.18 -1.54 -11.72
CA LEU A 74 2.20 -1.42 -10.63
C LEU A 74 1.77 0.03 -10.46
N THR A 75 0.91 0.50 -11.34
CA THR A 75 0.35 1.85 -11.31
C THR A 75 -0.84 1.91 -10.36
N VAL A 76 -0.88 2.90 -9.48
CA VAL A 76 -2.02 3.12 -8.55
C VAL A 76 -3.34 3.19 -9.33
N GLY A 77 -4.37 2.54 -8.80
CA GLY A 77 -5.70 2.40 -9.40
C GLY A 77 -5.83 1.24 -10.39
N ALA A 78 -4.73 0.68 -10.88
CA ALA A 78 -4.77 -0.36 -11.90
C ALA A 78 -4.78 -1.77 -11.33
N TRP A 79 -5.50 -2.68 -12.01
CA TRP A 79 -5.49 -4.10 -11.72
C TRP A 79 -4.33 -4.81 -12.42
N ARG A 80 -3.73 -5.77 -11.71
CA ARG A 80 -2.59 -6.55 -12.19
C ARG A 80 -2.70 -8.00 -11.74
N TYR A 81 -2.10 -8.90 -12.53
CA TYR A 81 -1.79 -10.24 -12.09
C TYR A 81 -0.33 -10.29 -11.63
N ILE A 82 -0.09 -10.82 -10.44
CA ILE A 82 1.25 -11.02 -9.89
C ILE A 82 1.43 -12.50 -9.61
N ARG A 83 2.54 -13.07 -10.09
CA ARG A 83 2.87 -14.49 -9.87
C ARG A 83 4.29 -14.70 -9.40
N ASN A 84 4.53 -15.87 -8.79
CA ASN A 84 5.87 -16.35 -8.39
C ASN A 84 6.60 -15.38 -7.45
N PHE A 85 5.95 -14.95 -6.41
CA PHE A 85 6.51 -14.09 -5.39
C PHE A 85 6.79 -14.86 -4.10
N GLN A 86 7.64 -14.31 -3.25
CA GLN A 86 7.89 -14.81 -1.91
C GLN A 86 6.91 -14.19 -0.93
N ILE A 87 6.53 -14.94 0.10
CA ILE A 87 5.73 -14.48 1.22
C ILE A 87 6.59 -14.53 2.48
N THR A 88 6.59 -13.44 3.22
CA THR A 88 7.30 -13.32 4.51
C THR A 88 6.36 -12.77 5.57
N PRO A 89 6.63 -13.01 6.87
CA PRO A 89 5.86 -12.34 7.91
C PRO A 89 5.93 -10.83 7.76
N THR A 90 4.82 -10.16 8.02
CA THR A 90 4.79 -8.70 8.14
C THR A 90 5.57 -8.33 9.39
N GLY A 91 6.53 -7.41 9.25
CA GLY A 91 7.35 -6.91 10.35
C GLY A 91 7.43 -5.40 10.32
N GLY A 92 8.03 -4.83 11.36
CA GLY A 92 8.19 -3.38 11.51
C GLY A 92 7.28 -2.80 12.59
N ALA A 93 7.63 -1.60 13.06
CA ALA A 93 6.85 -0.88 14.07
C ALA A 93 5.53 -0.36 13.52
N TYR A 94 5.50 -0.02 12.22
CA TYR A 94 4.29 0.49 11.55
C TYR A 94 3.87 -0.44 10.43
N ARG A 95 2.60 -0.82 10.43
CA ARG A 95 2.01 -1.73 9.46
C ARG A 95 1.05 -0.99 8.54
N THR A 96 1.21 -1.20 7.25
CA THR A 96 0.34 -0.61 6.23
C THR A 96 -0.95 -1.40 6.02
N THR A 97 -1.00 -2.64 6.49
CA THR A 97 -2.16 -3.53 6.43
C THR A 97 -2.19 -4.45 7.66
N ASP A 98 -3.33 -5.01 7.96
CA ASP A 98 -3.56 -5.98 9.04
C ASP A 98 -3.16 -7.42 8.66
N HIS A 99 -2.80 -7.66 7.39
CA HIS A 99 -2.44 -8.98 6.90
C HIS A 99 -1.17 -9.50 7.57
N THR A 100 -1.19 -10.77 8.03
CA THR A 100 -0.06 -11.43 8.71
C THR A 100 1.19 -11.54 7.81
N TRP A 101 0.98 -11.60 6.49
CA TRP A 101 2.04 -11.79 5.51
C TRP A 101 2.22 -10.55 4.64
N LYS A 102 3.44 -10.39 4.08
CA LYS A 102 3.72 -9.47 2.99
C LYS A 102 4.30 -10.19 1.79
N ILE A 103 4.05 -9.63 0.62
CA ILE A 103 4.61 -10.08 -0.66
C ILE A 103 6.00 -9.45 -0.84
N VAL A 104 6.99 -10.27 -1.20
CA VAL A 104 8.33 -9.78 -1.56
C VAL A 104 8.64 -10.23 -2.98
N PHE A 105 8.94 -9.27 -3.85
CA PHE A 105 9.29 -9.54 -5.23
C PHE A 105 10.70 -10.13 -5.32
N ASN A 106 10.85 -11.13 -6.17
CA ASN A 106 12.09 -11.81 -6.45
C ASN A 106 12.35 -11.90 -7.97
N GLN A 107 13.42 -12.56 -8.38
CA GLN A 107 13.78 -12.71 -9.78
C GLN A 107 12.66 -13.35 -10.62
N ASN A 108 11.94 -14.31 -10.06
CA ASN A 108 10.90 -15.08 -10.77
C ASN A 108 9.53 -14.40 -10.77
N THR A 109 9.36 -13.31 -10.00
CA THR A 109 8.10 -12.58 -9.95
C THR A 109 7.77 -12.00 -11.32
N ALA A 110 6.58 -12.27 -11.81
CA ALA A 110 6.05 -11.68 -13.03
C ALA A 110 4.81 -10.84 -12.72
N VAL A 111 4.76 -9.65 -13.31
CA VAL A 111 3.63 -8.72 -13.21
C VAL A 111 3.05 -8.54 -14.61
N THR A 112 1.75 -8.79 -14.79
CA THR A 112 1.07 -8.63 -16.07
C THR A 112 -0.16 -7.76 -15.91
N ARG A 113 -0.57 -7.11 -17.00
CA ARG A 113 -1.75 -6.24 -17.02
C ARG A 113 -3.02 -7.08 -16.90
N SER A 114 -4.03 -6.50 -16.27
CA SER A 114 -5.40 -6.97 -16.28
C SER A 114 -6.28 -5.94 -17.00
N ASN A 115 -7.28 -6.42 -17.72
CA ASN A 115 -8.31 -5.56 -18.31
C ASN A 115 -9.49 -5.34 -17.36
N HIS A 116 -9.39 -5.84 -16.12
CA HIS A 116 -10.40 -5.61 -15.10
C HIS A 116 -10.45 -4.12 -14.74
N VAL A 117 -11.65 -3.57 -14.66
CA VAL A 117 -11.91 -2.19 -14.26
C VAL A 117 -12.90 -2.23 -13.10
N ASN A 118 -12.53 -1.59 -12.01
CA ASN A 118 -13.35 -1.43 -10.83
C ASN A 118 -12.91 -0.14 -10.13
N ASP A 119 -13.83 0.78 -9.90
CA ASP A 119 -13.57 2.09 -9.27
C ASP A 119 -13.61 2.03 -7.73
N GLU A 120 -13.83 0.84 -7.15
CA GLU A 120 -13.84 0.63 -5.70
C GLU A 120 -12.51 1.09 -5.07
N LEU A 121 -12.58 1.95 -4.06
CA LEU A 121 -11.41 2.51 -3.38
C LEU A 121 -10.89 1.59 -2.28
N TYR A 122 -11.69 0.62 -1.83
CA TYR A 122 -11.36 -0.29 -0.72
C TYR A 122 -10.91 0.44 0.55
N LEU A 123 -11.54 1.58 0.85
CA LEU A 123 -11.27 2.31 2.09
C LEU A 123 -11.83 1.54 3.29
N ASN A 124 -11.07 1.55 4.38
CA ASN A 124 -11.52 1.10 5.70
C ASN A 124 -11.52 2.31 6.63
N LEU A 125 -12.59 3.13 6.52
CA LEU A 125 -12.68 4.40 7.20
C LEU A 125 -12.86 4.19 8.71
N SER A 126 -12.03 4.87 9.49
CA SER A 126 -12.19 5.02 10.93
C SER A 126 -12.92 6.33 11.22
N ASP A 127 -13.92 6.29 12.10
CA ASP A 127 -14.60 7.50 12.56
C ASP A 127 -13.69 8.31 13.50
N PHE A 128 -13.89 9.64 13.54
CA PHE A 128 -13.01 10.54 14.27
C PHE A 128 -13.08 10.32 15.80
N GLN A 129 -14.23 9.92 16.33
CA GLN A 129 -14.36 9.67 17.76
C GLN A 129 -13.53 8.44 18.17
N THR A 130 -13.53 7.39 17.35
CA THR A 130 -12.69 6.21 17.58
C THR A 130 -11.19 6.56 17.52
N VAL A 131 -10.78 7.38 16.54
CA VAL A 131 -9.39 7.87 16.47
C VAL A 131 -9.02 8.68 17.71
N LEU A 132 -9.87 9.64 18.11
CA LEU A 132 -9.64 10.52 19.26
C LEU A 132 -9.67 9.79 20.61
N SER A 133 -10.39 8.67 20.70
CA SER A 133 -10.44 7.87 21.93
C SER A 133 -9.10 7.21 22.27
N GLY A 134 -8.16 7.12 21.31
CA GLY A 134 -6.87 6.48 21.50
C GLY A 134 -6.95 4.95 21.68
N THR A 135 -8.07 4.34 21.28
CA THR A 135 -8.25 2.88 21.39
C THR A 135 -7.69 2.10 20.21
N LEU A 136 -7.39 2.79 19.11
CA LEU A 136 -6.79 2.17 17.93
C LEU A 136 -5.32 1.83 18.17
N ASP A 137 -4.86 0.72 17.58
CA ASP A 137 -3.44 0.38 17.61
C ASP A 137 -2.65 1.34 16.70
N GLU A 138 -1.83 2.18 17.31
CA GLU A 138 -1.00 3.20 16.64
C GLU A 138 0.01 2.62 15.63
N ASN A 139 0.22 1.30 15.65
CA ASN A 139 1.10 0.63 14.71
C ASN A 139 0.47 0.38 13.35
N PHE A 140 -0.84 0.56 13.20
CA PHE A 140 -1.53 0.34 11.93
C PHE A 140 -1.90 1.66 11.26
N LEU A 141 -1.77 1.69 9.93
CA LEU A 141 -2.37 2.76 9.13
C LEU A 141 -3.89 2.63 9.16
N ILE A 142 -4.54 3.76 9.24
CA ILE A 142 -6.00 3.91 9.14
C ILE A 142 -6.35 4.82 7.97
N ASP A 143 -7.54 4.64 7.42
CA ASP A 143 -8.13 5.56 6.45
C ASP A 143 -9.07 6.50 7.19
N VAL A 144 -8.94 7.80 6.97
CA VAL A 144 -9.85 8.83 7.49
C VAL A 144 -10.35 9.71 6.35
N LEU A 145 -11.58 10.20 6.45
CA LEU A 145 -12.19 11.07 5.46
C LEU A 145 -12.84 12.26 6.17
N GLY A 146 -12.54 13.47 5.73
CA GLY A 146 -13.14 14.68 6.25
C GLY A 146 -12.90 15.88 5.35
N GLN A 147 -13.63 16.96 5.62
CA GLN A 147 -13.43 18.26 5.00
C GLN A 147 -12.30 18.99 5.73
N VAL A 148 -11.37 19.59 4.99
CA VAL A 148 -10.35 20.47 5.57
C VAL A 148 -11.03 21.77 6.00
N LEU A 149 -11.02 22.05 7.30
CA LEU A 149 -11.57 23.29 7.87
C LEU A 149 -10.53 24.39 7.97
N ASP A 150 -9.35 24.01 8.46
CA ASP A 150 -8.25 24.92 8.73
C ASP A 150 -6.97 24.27 8.25
N CYS A 151 -6.12 25.05 7.60
CA CYS A 151 -4.85 24.56 7.07
C CYS A 151 -3.80 25.66 7.34
N GLY A 152 -2.84 25.34 8.20
CA GLY A 152 -1.74 26.24 8.52
C GLY A 152 -0.73 26.36 7.37
N ASP A 153 0.32 27.11 7.62
CA ASP A 153 1.44 27.25 6.71
C ASP A 153 2.43 26.08 6.86
N VAL A 154 3.22 25.84 5.81
CA VAL A 154 4.30 24.88 5.87
C VAL A 154 5.45 25.44 6.70
N GLU A 155 5.73 24.82 7.84
CA GLU A 155 6.80 25.19 8.74
C GLU A 155 8.07 24.35 8.49
N ASN A 156 9.24 24.99 8.63
CA ASN A 156 10.52 24.28 8.64
C ASN A 156 10.95 24.02 10.08
N ILE A 157 10.93 22.77 10.49
CA ILE A 157 11.29 22.33 11.85
C ILE A 157 12.70 21.79 11.89
N GLN A 158 13.52 22.35 12.78
CA GLN A 158 14.86 21.83 13.06
C GLN A 158 14.74 20.53 13.89
N CYS A 159 15.26 19.43 13.35
CA CYS A 159 15.32 18.15 14.02
C CYS A 159 16.70 17.89 14.61
N THR A 160 16.78 16.93 15.53
CA THR A 160 18.04 16.47 16.12
C THR A 160 19.04 16.04 15.01
N GLY A 161 20.29 16.45 15.13
CA GLY A 161 21.33 16.16 14.13
C GLY A 161 21.39 17.12 12.94
N GLY A 162 20.79 18.33 13.07
CA GLY A 162 20.90 19.38 12.06
C GLY A 162 20.03 19.16 10.81
N LYS A 163 19.15 18.17 10.82
CA LYS A 163 18.20 17.92 9.74
C LYS A 163 17.02 18.87 9.85
N GLN A 164 16.57 19.38 8.72
CA GLN A 164 15.30 20.12 8.61
C GLN A 164 14.22 19.21 8.06
N ARG A 165 13.01 19.37 8.58
CA ARG A 165 11.80 18.74 8.08
C ARG A 165 10.70 19.78 7.90
N LYS A 166 9.83 19.53 6.94
CA LYS A 166 8.61 20.32 6.76
C LYS A 166 7.50 19.74 7.59
N LYS A 167 6.71 20.60 8.22
CA LYS A 167 5.51 20.26 8.98
C LYS A 167 4.35 21.08 8.45
N LEU A 168 3.18 20.45 8.29
CA LEU A 168 1.93 21.09 7.95
C LEU A 168 0.86 20.60 8.92
N GLU A 169 0.22 21.49 9.65
CA GLU A 169 -0.91 21.18 10.52
C GLU A 169 -2.21 21.61 9.87
N PHE A 170 -3.26 20.83 10.03
CA PHE A 170 -4.59 21.09 9.54
C PHE A 170 -5.63 20.35 10.36
N THR A 171 -6.89 20.74 10.23
CA THR A 171 -8.01 20.09 10.91
C THR A 171 -8.98 19.54 9.88
N LEU A 172 -9.38 18.28 10.07
CA LEU A 172 -10.48 17.66 9.32
C LEU A 172 -11.77 17.74 10.13
N SER A 173 -12.91 17.95 9.46
CA SER A 173 -14.25 17.77 10.01
C SER A 173 -14.98 16.65 9.28
N ASP A 174 -15.69 15.82 10.03
CA ASP A 174 -16.60 14.81 9.48
C ASP A 174 -18.02 15.37 9.32
N ILE A 175 -18.95 14.52 8.87
CA ILE A 175 -20.36 14.90 8.66
C ILE A 175 -21.10 15.21 9.98
N ASN A 176 -20.56 14.80 11.12
CA ASN A 176 -21.12 15.03 12.46
C ASN A 176 -20.50 16.25 13.14
N ASP A 177 -19.74 17.05 12.40
CA ASP A 177 -18.98 18.20 12.92
C ASP A 177 -17.95 17.80 14.00
N SER A 178 -17.46 16.56 13.95
CA SER A 178 -16.33 16.13 14.77
C SER A 178 -15.03 16.58 14.12
N HIS A 179 -14.12 17.10 14.92
CA HIS A 179 -12.87 17.68 14.44
C HIS A 179 -11.69 16.75 14.77
N LEU A 180 -10.85 16.48 13.77
CA LEU A 180 -9.64 15.68 13.91
C LEU A 180 -8.41 16.53 13.56
N PRO A 181 -7.57 16.92 14.55
CA PRO A 181 -6.30 17.56 14.28
C PRO A 181 -5.34 16.61 13.55
N CYS A 182 -4.77 17.07 12.45
CA CYS A 182 -3.87 16.31 11.60
C CYS A 182 -2.54 17.03 11.41
N CYS A 183 -1.48 16.25 11.18
CA CYS A 183 -0.16 16.78 10.89
C CYS A 183 0.53 15.95 9.80
N ILE A 184 1.01 16.62 8.76
CA ILE A 184 1.82 15.99 7.70
C ILE A 184 3.29 16.38 7.90
N TRP A 185 4.17 15.39 7.86
CA TRP A 185 5.61 15.57 7.89
C TRP A 185 6.22 15.26 6.52
N GLY A 186 7.11 16.14 6.04
CA GLY A 186 7.84 16.00 4.79
C GLY A 186 9.35 16.24 4.96
N ASN A 187 10.10 15.98 3.90
CA ASN A 187 11.53 16.30 3.79
C ASN A 187 11.71 17.64 3.08
#